data_b9ec8103dd55552be7aa00d84a9d8e9d
#
_entry.id   b9ec8103dd55552be7aa00d84a9d8e9d
#
_cell.length_a   1.000
_cell.length_b   1.000
_cell.length_c   1.000
_cell.angle_alpha   90.00
_cell.angle_beta   90.00
_cell.angle_gamma   90.00
#
_symmetry.space_group_name_H-M   'P 1'
#
loop_
_entity.id
_entity.type
_entity.pdbx_description
1 polymer ?
#
loop_
_entity_poly.entity_id
_entity_poly.type
_entity_poly.pdbx_seq_one_letter_code
_entity_poly.pdbx_strand_id
1 'polypeptide(L)'
;MLNGMFAVIRYSVPQARAEEFALSASSILDVLAAQAGYRGGHIGRSVDEPNLWAVVSEWDGAGFYRRALSAARMQMYPTMSLMINEPSAFEILVSNP
;
A
#
# COMPACT_ATOMS: atom_id res chain seq x y z
N MET A 1 2.69 -0.46 -22.19
CA MET A 1 1.84 0.66 -21.97
C MET A 1 2.42 1.63 -20.98
N LEU A 2 2.28 2.86 -21.29
CA LEU A 2 2.68 3.91 -20.41
C LEU A 2 1.68 4.05 -19.28
N ASN A 3 1.91 4.97 -18.42
CA ASN A 3 0.93 5.49 -17.49
C ASN A 3 0.50 4.56 -16.38
N GLY A 4 1.30 3.58 -16.09
CA GLY A 4 1.13 2.87 -14.83
C GLY A 4 1.39 3.82 -13.67
N MET A 5 1.06 3.37 -12.47
CA MET A 5 1.34 4.12 -11.26
C MET A 5 1.75 3.18 -10.15
N PHE A 6 2.38 3.72 -9.13
CA PHE A 6 2.64 2.95 -7.92
C PHE A 6 2.19 3.73 -6.71
N ALA A 7 1.88 3.00 -5.66
CA ALA A 7 1.45 3.60 -4.40
C ALA A 7 2.41 3.18 -3.31
N VAL A 8 2.71 4.10 -2.40
CA VAL A 8 3.51 3.85 -1.22
C VAL A 8 2.74 4.43 -0.04
N ILE A 9 2.06 3.58 0.70
CA ILE A 9 1.34 4.00 1.90
C ILE A 9 2.24 3.69 3.08
N ARG A 10 2.65 4.71 3.80
CA ARG A 10 3.56 4.54 4.94
C ARG A 10 2.80 4.64 6.24
N TYR A 11 3.29 3.88 7.21
CA TYR A 11 2.64 3.76 8.52
C TYR A 11 3.67 3.88 9.62
N SER A 12 3.26 4.54 10.71
CA SER A 12 4.06 4.55 11.93
C SER A 12 3.44 3.53 12.89
N VAL A 13 4.14 2.44 13.13
CA VAL A 13 3.61 1.28 13.85
C VAL A 13 4.45 1.03 15.11
N PRO A 14 3.87 1.24 16.29
CA PRO A 14 4.58 0.89 17.52
C PRO A 14 4.93 -0.59 17.54
N GLN A 15 6.08 -0.93 18.11
CA GLN A 15 6.53 -2.33 18.15
C GLN A 15 5.51 -3.26 18.79
N ALA A 16 4.79 -2.78 19.80
CA ALA A 16 3.79 -3.59 20.47
C ALA A 16 2.64 -3.98 19.53
N ARG A 17 2.47 -3.27 18.43
CA ARG A 17 1.39 -3.53 17.47
C ARG A 17 1.89 -4.12 16.16
N ALA A 18 3.17 -4.48 16.08
CA ALA A 18 3.78 -4.92 14.83
C ALA A 18 3.13 -6.17 14.25
N GLU A 19 2.88 -7.20 15.09
CA GLU A 19 2.28 -8.44 14.62
C GLU A 19 0.85 -8.23 14.13
N GLU A 20 0.08 -7.49 14.89
CA GLU A 20 -1.29 -7.14 14.54
C GLU A 20 -1.31 -6.36 13.23
N PHE A 21 -0.42 -5.39 13.08
CA PHE A 21 -0.35 -4.60 11.87
C PHE A 21 0.04 -5.45 10.66
N ALA A 22 1.00 -6.35 10.83
CA ALA A 22 1.43 -7.22 9.72
C ALA A 22 0.26 -8.04 9.18
N LEU A 23 -0.58 -8.55 10.06
CA LEU A 23 -1.78 -9.30 9.64
C LEU A 23 -2.77 -8.39 8.91
N SER A 24 -3.00 -7.20 9.43
CA SER A 24 -3.91 -6.25 8.79
C SER A 24 -3.38 -5.83 7.42
N ALA A 25 -2.09 -5.53 7.32
CA ALA A 25 -1.47 -5.14 6.06
C ALA A 25 -1.54 -6.26 5.03
N SER A 26 -1.33 -7.50 5.46
CA SER A 26 -1.46 -8.67 4.59
C SER A 26 -2.88 -8.79 4.03
N SER A 27 -3.87 -8.57 4.89
CA SER A 27 -5.27 -8.61 4.48
C SER A 27 -5.56 -7.50 3.46
N ILE A 28 -5.04 -6.31 3.68
CA ILE A 28 -5.18 -5.19 2.73
C ILE A 28 -4.57 -5.58 1.38
N LEU A 29 -3.35 -6.07 1.39
CA LEU A 29 -2.66 -6.41 0.15
C LEU A 29 -3.38 -7.53 -0.60
N ASP A 30 -3.94 -8.51 0.11
CA ASP A 30 -4.73 -9.59 -0.51
C ASP A 30 -5.93 -9.02 -1.27
N VAL A 31 -6.65 -8.07 -0.67
CA VAL A 31 -7.80 -7.46 -1.34
C VAL A 31 -7.35 -6.66 -2.54
N LEU A 32 -6.28 -5.88 -2.39
CA LEU A 32 -5.75 -5.09 -3.51
C LEU A 32 -5.33 -6.00 -4.67
N ALA A 33 -4.66 -7.10 -4.35
CA ALA A 33 -4.13 -8.02 -5.36
C ALA A 33 -5.24 -8.70 -6.17
N ALA A 34 -6.45 -8.76 -5.63
CA ALA A 34 -7.58 -9.37 -6.33
C ALA A 34 -8.28 -8.38 -7.28
N GLN A 35 -7.87 -7.11 -7.29
CA GLN A 35 -8.56 -6.10 -8.07
C GLN A 35 -7.97 -5.95 -9.47
N ALA A 36 -8.81 -5.50 -10.40
CA ALA A 36 -8.38 -5.26 -11.78
C ALA A 36 -7.28 -4.20 -11.81
N GLY A 37 -6.28 -4.39 -12.65
CA GLY A 37 -5.19 -3.45 -12.84
C GLY A 37 -4.03 -3.60 -11.88
N TYR A 38 -4.12 -4.52 -10.93
CA TYR A 38 -3.02 -4.78 -10.00
C TYR A 38 -1.86 -5.46 -10.72
N ARG A 39 -0.64 -4.98 -10.47
CA ARG A 39 0.58 -5.53 -11.08
C ARG A 39 1.50 -6.20 -10.10
N GLY A 40 1.47 -5.81 -8.83
CA GLY A 40 2.33 -6.37 -7.80
C GLY A 40 2.36 -5.50 -6.58
N GLY A 41 2.89 -6.02 -5.49
CA GLY A 41 2.99 -5.25 -4.27
C GLY A 41 3.82 -5.92 -3.20
N HIS A 42 4.11 -5.15 -2.17
CA HIS A 42 4.93 -5.59 -1.06
C HIS A 42 4.48 -4.93 0.23
N ILE A 43 4.74 -5.60 1.32
CA ILE A 43 4.68 -5.01 2.65
C ILE A 43 6.10 -5.04 3.17
N GLY A 44 6.60 -3.90 3.65
CA GLY A 44 7.95 -3.82 4.14
C GLY A 44 8.04 -3.00 5.40
N ARG A 45 9.14 -3.19 6.12
CA ARG A 45 9.49 -2.40 7.28
C ARG A 45 10.85 -1.81 7.02
N SER A 46 11.05 -0.56 7.40
CA SER A 46 12.32 0.14 7.20
C SER A 46 13.45 -0.62 7.88
N VAL A 47 14.58 -0.75 7.19
CA VAL A 47 15.77 -1.37 7.77
C VAL A 47 16.46 -0.43 8.76
N ASP A 48 16.14 0.86 8.71
CA ASP A 48 16.76 1.86 9.58
C ASP A 48 15.84 2.31 10.70
N GLU A 49 14.54 2.34 10.45
CA GLU A 49 13.55 2.86 11.39
C GLU A 49 12.50 1.79 11.64
N PRO A 50 12.64 1.01 12.74
CA PRO A 50 11.79 -0.18 12.92
C PRO A 50 10.29 0.09 13.02
N ASN A 51 9.89 1.31 13.34
CA ASN A 51 8.48 1.65 13.44
C ASN A 51 7.87 2.09 12.11
N LEU A 52 8.69 2.25 11.08
CA LEU A 52 8.22 2.74 9.79
C LEU A 52 7.96 1.56 8.86
N TRP A 53 6.71 1.43 8.44
CA TRP A 53 6.28 0.36 7.53
C TRP A 53 5.72 0.96 6.26
N ALA A 54 5.69 0.17 5.19
CA ALA A 54 5.11 0.60 3.93
C ALA A 54 4.33 -0.54 3.29
N VAL A 55 3.20 -0.19 2.68
CA VAL A 55 2.46 -1.07 1.78
C VAL A 55 2.61 -0.47 0.39
N VAL A 56 3.29 -1.19 -0.49
CA VAL A 56 3.61 -0.72 -1.83
C VAL A 56 2.83 -1.54 -2.83
N SER A 57 2.27 -0.88 -3.83
CA SER A 57 1.55 -1.59 -4.90
C SER A 57 1.74 -0.86 -6.22
N GLU A 58 1.67 -1.62 -7.29
CA GLU A 58 1.83 -1.08 -8.65
C GLU A 58 0.60 -1.42 -9.46
N TRP A 59 0.17 -0.51 -10.33
CA TRP A 59 -1.14 -0.57 -10.99
C TRP A 59 -1.05 -0.13 -12.44
N ASP A 60 -1.99 -0.59 -13.24
CA ASP A 60 -2.11 -0.16 -14.64
C ASP A 60 -2.47 1.32 -14.77
N GLY A 61 -3.07 1.90 -13.74
CA GLY A 61 -3.42 3.30 -13.76
C GLY A 61 -4.11 3.72 -12.46
N ALA A 62 -4.24 5.03 -12.26
CA ALA A 62 -4.77 5.60 -11.03
C ALA A 62 -6.23 5.21 -10.78
N GLY A 63 -7.02 5.09 -11.84
CA GLY A 63 -8.44 4.70 -11.69
C GLY A 63 -8.58 3.31 -11.09
N PHE A 64 -7.73 2.38 -11.50
CA PHE A 64 -7.72 1.04 -10.94
C PHE A 64 -7.38 1.08 -9.46
N TYR A 65 -6.35 1.85 -9.11
CA TYR A 65 -5.95 1.98 -7.71
C TYR A 65 -7.06 2.55 -6.84
N ARG A 66 -7.74 3.60 -7.31
CA ARG A 66 -8.81 4.22 -6.55
C ARG A 66 -9.97 3.27 -6.30
N ARG A 67 -10.33 2.49 -7.31
CA ARG A 67 -11.38 1.48 -7.16
C ARG A 67 -10.94 0.38 -6.20
N ALA A 68 -9.67 0.00 -6.26
CA ALA A 68 -9.12 -1.01 -5.35
C ALA A 68 -9.14 -0.53 -3.90
N LEU A 69 -8.81 0.74 -3.66
CA LEU A 69 -8.89 1.31 -2.32
C LEU A 69 -10.30 1.24 -1.77
N SER A 70 -11.30 1.52 -2.61
CA SER A 70 -12.70 1.40 -2.19
C SER A 70 -13.04 -0.03 -1.81
N ALA A 71 -12.55 -1.00 -2.59
CA ALA A 71 -12.78 -2.41 -2.30
C ALA A 71 -12.11 -2.85 -0.99
N ALA A 72 -10.98 -2.24 -0.64
CA ALA A 72 -10.22 -2.59 0.56
C ALA A 72 -10.58 -1.76 1.78
N ARG A 73 -11.60 -0.91 1.68
CA ARG A 73 -11.94 0.04 2.75
C ARG A 73 -12.07 -0.62 4.11
N MET A 74 -12.79 -1.75 4.18
CA MET A 74 -13.01 -2.42 5.45
C MET A 74 -11.70 -2.92 6.07
N GLN A 75 -10.82 -3.46 5.22
CA GLN A 75 -9.53 -3.97 5.69
C GLN A 75 -8.61 -2.85 6.11
N MET A 76 -8.72 -1.68 5.48
CA MET A 76 -7.86 -0.55 5.79
C MET A 76 -8.27 0.19 7.05
N TYR A 77 -9.53 0.11 7.40
CA TYR A 77 -10.07 0.89 8.51
C TYR A 77 -9.26 0.74 9.81
N PRO A 78 -8.91 -0.48 10.25
CA PRO A 78 -8.15 -0.62 11.50
C PRO A 78 -6.75 -0.02 11.45
N THR A 79 -6.20 0.24 10.28
CA THR A 79 -4.84 0.77 10.13
C THR A 79 -4.79 2.28 9.92
N MET A 80 -5.95 2.92 9.76
CA MET A 80 -5.98 4.33 9.37
C MET A 80 -5.34 5.25 10.41
N SER A 81 -5.46 4.92 11.68
CA SER A 81 -4.86 5.73 12.74
C SER A 81 -3.34 5.68 12.75
N LEU A 82 -2.75 4.69 12.07
CA LEU A 82 -1.30 4.52 12.00
C LEU A 82 -0.74 5.08 10.69
N MET A 83 -1.60 5.41 9.75
CA MET A 83 -1.17 5.88 8.42
C MET A 83 -0.55 7.27 8.53
N ILE A 84 0.59 7.44 7.87
CA ILE A 84 1.22 8.75 7.76
C ILE A 84 0.46 9.55 6.71
N ASN A 85 0.00 10.74 7.06
CA ASN A 85 -0.81 11.57 6.19
C ASN A 85 0.06 12.28 5.18
N GLU A 86 0.25 11.68 4.03
CA GLU A 86 1.07 12.21 2.94
C GLU A 86 0.57 11.64 1.63
N PRO A 87 0.91 12.25 0.49
CA PRO A 87 0.55 11.68 -0.81
C PRO A 87 1.16 10.30 -0.98
N SER A 88 0.37 9.34 -1.41
CA SER A 88 0.80 7.95 -1.52
C SER A 88 0.81 7.41 -2.95
N ALA A 89 0.19 8.11 -3.89
CA ALA A 89 0.04 7.65 -5.26
C ALA A 89 0.96 8.43 -6.18
N PHE A 90 1.71 7.71 -7.02
CA PHE A 90 2.71 8.31 -7.90
C PHE A 90 2.53 7.77 -9.31
N GLU A 91 2.41 8.68 -10.25
CA GLU A 91 2.38 8.34 -11.66
C GLU A 91 3.77 7.91 -12.12
N ILE A 92 3.87 6.83 -12.90
CA ILE A 92 5.17 6.41 -13.42
C ILE A 92 5.51 7.27 -14.63
N LEU A 93 6.56 8.05 -14.51
CA LEU A 93 7.02 8.90 -15.61
C LEU A 93 8.21 8.29 -16.33
N VAL A 94 9.06 7.56 -15.61
CA VAL A 94 10.24 6.91 -16.18
C VAL A 94 10.37 5.55 -15.53
N SER A 95 10.63 4.54 -16.35
CA SER A 95 10.93 3.20 -15.86
C SER A 95 12.25 2.74 -16.43
N ASN A 96 12.99 1.99 -15.64
CA ASN A 96 14.26 1.41 -16.06
C ASN A 96 14.24 -0.06 -15.64
N PRO A 97 13.98 -0.99 -16.56
CA PRO A 97 13.89 -2.42 -16.25
C PRO A 97 15.23 -3.07 -15.89
#